data_2d55c66ed4128a3901ef9873e26bcba0
#
_entry.id   2d55c66ed4128a3901ef9873e26bcba0
#
_cell.length_a   1.000
_cell.length_b   1.000
_cell.length_c   1.000
_cell.angle_alpha   90.00
_cell.angle_beta   90.00
_cell.angle_gamma   90.00
#
_symmetry.space_group_name_H-M   'P 1'
#
loop_
_entity.id
_entity.type
_entity.pdbx_description
1 polymer ?
#
loop_
_entity_poly.entity_id
_entity_poly.type
_entity_poly.pdbx_seq_one_letter_code
_entity_poly.pdbx_strand_id
1 'polypeptide(L)' 'MVKTAPELQSEARSNHDAAARALRMARGLTHASEIERLERFAAELETRANELEAQAASAAQAAGADGSSPSERM' A
#
# COMPACT_ATOMS: atom_id res chain seq x y z
N MET A 1 2.83 17.45 6.74
CA MET A 1 3.38 17.42 5.40
C MET A 1 2.75 16.31 4.58
N VAL A 2 2.54 16.60 3.32
CA VAL A 2 1.89 15.65 2.42
C VAL A 2 2.96 14.84 1.69
N LYS A 3 2.77 13.53 1.65
CA LYS A 3 3.70 12.66 0.94
C LYS A 3 3.44 12.72 -0.55
N THR A 4 4.51 12.60 -1.32
CA THR A 4 4.39 12.55 -2.77
C THR A 4 3.91 11.17 -3.20
N ALA A 5 3.43 11.08 -4.45
CA ALA A 5 2.99 9.78 -4.99
C ALA A 5 4.09 8.73 -4.93
N PRO A 6 5.34 9.02 -5.33
CA PRO A 6 6.40 8.01 -5.21
C PRO A 6 6.66 7.56 -3.77
N GLU A 7 6.56 8.48 -2.80
CA GLU A 7 6.74 8.12 -1.40
C GLU A 7 5.63 7.19 -0.94
N LEU A 8 4.39 7.49 -1.32
CA LEU A 8 3.26 6.64 -0.96
C LEU A 8 3.37 5.26 -1.60
N GLN A 9 3.80 5.21 -2.85
CA GLN A 9 4.00 3.94 -3.53
C GLN A 9 5.09 3.12 -2.88
N SER A 10 6.16 3.76 -2.43
CA SER A 10 7.24 3.07 -1.74
C SER A 10 6.76 2.49 -0.42
N GLU A 11 5.96 3.25 0.33
CA GLU A 11 5.39 2.74 1.58
C GLU A 11 4.44 1.58 1.32
N ALA A 12 3.62 1.68 0.26
CA ALA A 12 2.71 0.60 -0.08
C ALA A 12 3.48 -0.67 -0.38
N ARG A 13 4.56 -0.56 -1.14
CA ARG A 13 5.39 -1.72 -1.47
C ARG A 13 5.99 -2.33 -0.22
N SER A 14 6.48 -1.49 0.70
CA SER A 14 7.02 -1.99 1.96
C SER A 14 5.97 -2.75 2.76
N ASN A 15 4.73 -2.26 2.78
CA ASN A 15 3.66 -2.94 3.48
C ASN A 15 3.30 -4.26 2.81
N HIS A 16 3.27 -4.30 1.47
CA HIS A 16 3.04 -5.55 0.75
C HIS A 16 4.13 -6.57 1.05
N ASP A 17 5.39 -6.12 1.06
CA ASP A 17 6.52 -7.01 1.36
C ASP A 17 6.43 -7.56 2.78
N ALA A 18 6.07 -6.69 3.73
CA ALA A 18 5.94 -7.11 5.12
C ALA A 18 4.81 -8.12 5.26
N ALA A 19 3.69 -7.91 4.55
CA ALA A 19 2.58 -8.86 4.58
C ALA A 19 3.01 -10.21 4.02
N ALA A 20 3.75 -10.21 2.93
CA ALA A 20 4.23 -11.45 2.33
C ALA A 20 5.15 -12.21 3.30
N ARG A 21 6.03 -11.47 4.00
CA ARG A 21 6.91 -12.11 4.97
C ARG A 21 6.12 -12.71 6.12
N ALA A 22 5.10 -11.98 6.60
CA ALA A 22 4.26 -12.49 7.68
C ALA A 22 3.56 -13.78 7.29
N LEU A 23 3.04 -13.83 6.06
CA LEU A 23 2.37 -15.04 5.58
C LEU A 23 3.35 -16.21 5.43
N ARG A 24 4.57 -15.95 4.99
CA ARG A 24 5.58 -16.99 4.92
C ARG A 24 5.93 -17.51 6.30
N MET A 25 6.02 -16.61 7.29
CA MET A 25 6.27 -17.05 8.66
C MET A 25 5.13 -17.91 9.19
N ALA A 26 3.89 -17.54 8.85
CA ALA A 26 2.73 -18.30 9.29
C ALA A 26 2.78 -19.73 8.80
N ARG A 27 3.31 -19.95 7.60
CA ARG A 27 3.40 -21.30 7.04
C ARG A 27 4.32 -22.21 7.84
N GLY A 28 5.28 -21.63 8.57
CA GLY A 28 6.20 -22.40 9.37
C GLY A 28 5.73 -22.67 10.79
N LEU A 29 4.56 -22.15 11.16
CA LEU A 29 4.05 -22.29 12.51
C LEU A 29 3.06 -23.43 12.61
N THR A 30 2.92 -23.99 13.83
CA THR A 30 2.00 -25.08 14.06
C THR A 30 0.85 -24.70 14.99
N HIS A 31 0.96 -23.55 15.66
CA HIS A 31 -0.07 -23.11 16.60
C HIS A 31 -1.09 -22.24 15.89
N ALA A 32 -2.36 -22.68 15.91
CA ALA A 32 -3.42 -22.00 15.18
C ALA A 32 -3.54 -20.53 15.58
N SER A 33 -3.43 -20.23 16.87
CA SER A 33 -3.58 -18.86 17.34
C SER A 33 -2.49 -17.93 16.79
N GLU A 34 -1.27 -18.46 16.66
CA GLU A 34 -0.18 -17.67 16.12
C GLU A 34 -0.34 -17.48 14.62
N ILE A 35 -0.81 -18.51 13.93
CA ILE A 35 -1.07 -18.42 12.50
C ILE A 35 -2.14 -17.37 12.25
N GLU A 36 -3.23 -17.42 13.00
CA GLU A 36 -4.31 -16.44 12.84
C GLU A 36 -3.84 -15.02 13.10
N ARG A 37 -2.99 -14.85 14.10
CA ARG A 37 -2.46 -13.53 14.43
C ARG A 37 -1.62 -12.98 13.30
N LEU A 38 -0.76 -13.81 12.71
CA LEU A 38 0.07 -13.38 11.59
C LEU A 38 -0.77 -13.10 10.35
N GLU A 39 -1.78 -13.93 10.10
CA GLU A 39 -2.66 -13.72 8.97
C GLU A 39 -3.44 -12.42 9.11
N ARG A 40 -3.90 -12.11 10.32
CA ARG A 40 -4.60 -10.87 10.57
C ARG A 40 -3.66 -9.68 10.40
N PHE A 41 -2.44 -9.80 10.89
CA PHE A 41 -1.43 -8.77 10.73
C PHE A 41 -1.14 -8.52 9.25
N ALA A 42 -0.99 -9.59 8.47
CA ALA A 42 -0.76 -9.47 7.04
C ALA A 42 -1.93 -8.78 6.35
N ALA A 43 -3.17 -9.13 6.74
CA ALA A 43 -4.35 -8.51 6.15
C ALA A 43 -4.38 -7.02 6.44
N GLU A 44 -4.00 -6.62 7.65
CA GLU A 44 -3.96 -5.20 8.01
C GLU A 44 -2.91 -4.47 7.19
N LEU A 45 -1.76 -5.09 6.98
CA LEU A 45 -0.71 -4.49 6.16
C LEU A 45 -1.16 -4.34 4.71
N GLU A 46 -1.87 -5.33 4.17
CA GLU A 46 -2.39 -5.24 2.81
C GLU A 46 -3.43 -4.13 2.68
N THR A 47 -4.31 -4.01 3.67
CA THR A 47 -5.29 -2.93 3.68
C THR A 47 -4.59 -1.58 3.67
N ARG A 48 -3.57 -1.44 4.50
CA ARG A 48 -2.81 -0.19 4.56
C ARG A 48 -2.12 0.09 3.24
N ALA A 49 -1.54 -0.95 2.62
CA ALA A 49 -0.88 -0.78 1.34
C ALA A 49 -1.86 -0.32 0.28
N ASN A 50 -3.06 -0.91 0.27
CA ASN A 50 -4.08 -0.52 -0.69
C ASN A 50 -4.52 0.93 -0.49
N GLU A 51 -4.63 1.37 0.76
CA GLU A 51 -4.96 2.76 1.06
C GLU A 51 -3.86 3.70 0.57
N LEU A 52 -2.61 3.32 0.79
CA LEU A 52 -1.49 4.13 0.34
C LEU A 52 -1.44 4.22 -1.18
N GLU A 53 -1.76 3.12 -1.86
CA GLU A 53 -1.80 3.12 -3.31
C GLU A 53 -2.92 4.02 -3.82
N ALA A 54 -4.07 4.00 -3.16
CA ALA A 54 -5.17 4.89 -3.53
C ALA A 54 -4.79 6.34 -3.33
N GLN A 55 -4.10 6.64 -2.24
CA GLN A 55 -3.61 8.00 -1.99
C GLN A 55 -2.59 8.41 -3.05
N ALA A 56 -1.72 7.48 -3.43
CA ALA A 56 -0.72 7.77 -4.45
C ALA A 56 -1.38 8.07 -5.79
N ALA A 57 -2.41 7.32 -6.14
CA ALA A 57 -3.15 7.56 -7.38
C ALA A 57 -3.82 8.92 -7.35
N SER A 58 -4.41 9.29 -6.23
CA SER A 58 -5.04 10.59 -6.09
C SER A 58 -4.02 11.72 -6.20
N ALA A 59 -2.86 11.53 -5.58
CA ALA A 59 -1.81 12.54 -5.63
C ALA A 59 -1.29 12.71 -7.06
N ALA A 60 -1.13 11.59 -7.76
CA ALA A 60 -0.66 11.64 -9.14
C ALA A 60 -1.70 12.30 -10.05
N GLN A 61 -2.97 12.02 -9.82
CA GLN A 61 -4.03 12.65 -10.59
C GLN A 61 -4.10 14.14 -10.36
N ALA A 62 -3.94 14.55 -9.10
CA ALA A 62 -3.95 15.97 -8.78
C ALA A 62 -2.82 16.70 -9.49
N ALA A 63 -1.63 16.10 -9.48
CA ALA A 63 -0.48 16.69 -10.16
C ALA A 63 -0.70 16.71 -11.67
N GLY A 64 -1.25 15.62 -12.20
CA GLY A 64 -1.53 15.54 -13.62
C GLY A 64 -2.61 16.52 -14.05
N ALA A 65 -3.61 16.70 -13.21
CA ALA A 65 -4.68 17.64 -13.52
C ALA A 65 -4.13 19.06 -13.64
N ASP A 66 -3.22 19.41 -12.73
CA ASP A 66 -2.61 20.73 -12.80
C ASP A 66 -1.83 20.93 -14.09
N GLY A 67 -1.11 19.91 -14.49
CA GLY A 67 -0.30 20.02 -15.68
C GLY A 67 -1.09 19.90 -16.96
N SER A 68 -2.18 19.15 -16.92
CA SER A 68 -2.93 18.86 -18.14
C SER A 68 -3.98 19.89 -18.43
N SER A 69 -4.28 20.71 -17.45
CA SER A 69 -5.40 21.60 -17.69
C SER A 69 -5.22 22.48 -18.87
N PRO A 70 -4.40 22.46 -19.55
CA PRO A 70 -4.42 23.02 -20.81
C PRO A 70 -4.76 22.19 -21.88
N SER A 71 -4.95 21.72 -21.53
CA SER A 71 -5.17 21.43 -22.30
C SER A 71 -5.81 21.23 -22.86
N GLU A 72 -5.85 21.10 -22.67
CA GLU A 72 -6.34 21.03 -23.10
C GLU A 72 -6.80 21.24 -23.73
N ARG A 73 -6.67 21.34 -23.94
CA ARG A 73 -7.07 21.57 -24.50
C ARG A 73 -7.50 22.04 -25.07
N MET A 74 -7.49 22.34 -25.35
CA MET A 74 -7.99 22.89 -25.98
C MET A 74 -8.13 23.36 -26.60
#